data_c0093ce7414b3b900a915a8b6a74004b
#
_entry.id   c0093ce7414b3b900a915a8b6a74004b
#
_cell.length_a   1.000
_cell.length_b   1.000
_cell.length_c   1.000
_cell.angle_alpha   90.00
_cell.angle_beta   90.00
_cell.angle_gamma   90.00
#
_symmetry.space_group_name_H-M   'P 1'
#
loop_
_entity.id
_entity.type
_entity.pdbx_description
1 polymer ?
#
loop_
_entity_poly.entity_id
_entity_poly.type
_entity_poly.pdbx_seq_one_letter_code
_entity_poly.pdbx_strand_id
1 'polypeptide(L)'
;DPRDGLNRAGQEKVDCYIRDLLATGLYRDKPPAALRCLPLYDLPASAGTGQFLEQSGYETVAVGEDVPASADFGIRLAGDSMQPRFADGQTVWVHRQNTLEHGQIGIFLYDGCAYCKRLEQSSQGLRLCSLNPAYAPIVLRPGEELTVFGRVVG
;
A
#
# COMPACT_ATOMS: atom_id res chain seq x y z
N ASP A 1 -36.55 -24.02 -9.63
CA ASP A 1 -36.60 -22.63 -9.13
C ASP A 1 -37.61 -22.56 -7.99
N PRO A 2 -37.21 -22.03 -6.81
CA PRO A 2 -38.13 -21.89 -5.65
C PRO A 2 -39.39 -21.08 -5.96
N ARG A 3 -39.36 -20.23 -6.97
CA ARG A 3 -40.50 -19.44 -7.41
C ARG A 3 -41.60 -20.27 -8.12
N ASP A 4 -41.23 -21.43 -8.63
CA ASP A 4 -42.18 -22.28 -9.40
C ASP A 4 -43.29 -22.85 -8.53
N GLY A 5 -43.09 -22.93 -7.21
CA GLY A 5 -44.13 -23.32 -6.26
C GLY A 5 -45.10 -22.22 -5.87
N LEU A 6 -44.91 -20.98 -6.38
CA LEU A 6 -45.74 -19.83 -6.05
C LEU A 6 -46.75 -19.54 -7.19
N ASN A 7 -47.95 -19.11 -6.82
CA ASN A 7 -48.88 -18.56 -7.76
C ASN A 7 -48.41 -17.14 -8.21
N ARG A 8 -49.10 -16.54 -9.19
CA ARG A 8 -48.76 -15.24 -9.74
C ARG A 8 -48.65 -14.14 -8.66
N ALA A 9 -49.59 -14.11 -7.73
CA ALA A 9 -49.56 -13.12 -6.64
C ALA A 9 -48.35 -13.30 -5.72
N GLY A 10 -47.95 -14.54 -5.42
CA GLY A 10 -46.75 -14.84 -4.67
C GLY A 10 -45.45 -14.46 -5.38
N GLN A 11 -45.39 -14.71 -6.68
CA GLN A 11 -44.25 -14.33 -7.52
C GLN A 11 -44.08 -12.81 -7.59
N GLU A 12 -45.18 -12.06 -7.74
CA GLU A 12 -45.16 -10.59 -7.71
C GLU A 12 -44.65 -10.03 -6.39
N LYS A 13 -45.02 -10.64 -5.26
CA LYS A 13 -44.49 -10.26 -3.94
C LYS A 13 -42.99 -10.50 -3.82
N VAL A 14 -42.50 -11.63 -4.31
CA VAL A 14 -41.07 -11.92 -4.35
C VAL A 14 -40.34 -10.91 -5.20
N ASP A 15 -40.84 -10.56 -6.36
CA ASP A 15 -40.25 -9.60 -7.27
C ASP A 15 -40.24 -8.21 -6.66
N CYS A 16 -41.26 -7.78 -5.94
CA CYS A 16 -41.27 -6.54 -5.18
C CYS A 16 -40.21 -6.55 -4.07
N TYR A 17 -40.10 -7.65 -3.33
CA TYR A 17 -39.11 -7.78 -2.25
C TYR A 17 -37.69 -7.71 -2.80
N ILE A 18 -37.41 -8.37 -3.91
CA ILE A 18 -36.12 -8.29 -4.59
C ILE A 18 -35.81 -6.86 -5.02
N ARG A 19 -36.78 -6.15 -5.60
CA ARG A 19 -36.58 -4.74 -5.98
C ARG A 19 -36.29 -3.85 -4.79
N ASP A 20 -36.98 -4.04 -3.68
CA ASP A 20 -36.76 -3.27 -2.46
C ASP A 20 -35.35 -3.53 -1.90
N LEU A 21 -34.89 -4.77 -1.87
CA LEU A 21 -33.54 -5.12 -1.43
C LEU A 21 -32.47 -4.51 -2.33
N LEU A 22 -32.68 -4.53 -3.64
CA LEU A 22 -31.77 -3.91 -4.60
C LEU A 22 -31.72 -2.39 -4.46
N ALA A 23 -32.86 -1.76 -4.17
CA ALA A 23 -32.95 -0.31 -4.00
C ALA A 23 -32.21 0.19 -2.76
N THR A 24 -32.09 -0.63 -1.70
CA THR A 24 -31.34 -0.26 -0.50
C THR A 24 -29.83 -0.24 -0.73
N GLY A 25 -29.32 -0.96 -1.72
CA GLY A 25 -27.88 -1.12 -1.97
C GLY A 25 -27.13 -1.95 -0.93
N LEU A 26 -27.81 -2.37 0.17
CA LEU A 26 -27.16 -3.08 1.29
C LEU A 26 -26.86 -4.56 0.97
N TYR A 27 -27.64 -5.16 0.09
CA TYR A 27 -27.57 -6.60 -0.22
C TYR A 27 -27.07 -6.87 -1.64
N ARG A 28 -26.59 -5.85 -2.33
CA ARG A 28 -25.95 -6.06 -3.63
C ARG A 28 -24.59 -6.69 -3.41
N ASP A 29 -24.35 -7.79 -4.10
CA ASP A 29 -22.97 -8.23 -4.28
C ASP A 29 -22.22 -7.08 -4.94
N LYS A 30 -21.21 -6.57 -4.26
CA LYS A 30 -20.28 -5.66 -4.92
C LYS A 30 -19.67 -6.44 -6.07
N PRO A 31 -19.74 -5.92 -7.31
CA PRO A 31 -19.14 -6.62 -8.43
C PRO A 31 -17.68 -6.97 -8.09
N PRO A 32 -17.24 -8.22 -8.29
CA PRO A 32 -15.83 -8.58 -8.03
C PRO A 32 -14.83 -7.75 -8.84
N ALA A 33 -15.29 -7.01 -9.84
CA ALA A 33 -14.49 -6.06 -10.63
C ALA A 33 -13.90 -4.89 -9.82
N ALA A 34 -14.30 -4.67 -8.57
CA ALA A 34 -13.73 -3.64 -7.71
C ALA A 34 -12.46 -4.08 -6.98
N LEU A 35 -12.07 -5.36 -7.03
CA LEU A 35 -10.85 -5.85 -6.41
C LEU A 35 -9.68 -5.64 -7.36
N ARG A 36 -8.79 -4.73 -6.98
CA ARG A 36 -7.50 -4.58 -7.63
C ARG A 36 -6.54 -5.63 -7.09
N CYS A 37 -5.61 -6.08 -7.91
CA CYS A 37 -4.51 -6.92 -7.47
C CYS A 37 -3.23 -6.10 -7.55
N LEU A 38 -2.50 -6.03 -6.44
CA LEU A 38 -1.25 -5.31 -6.35
C LEU A 38 -0.12 -6.26 -5.90
N PRO A 39 1.11 -6.04 -6.38
CA PRO A 39 2.24 -6.79 -5.87
C PRO A 39 2.58 -6.35 -4.44
N LEU A 40 2.91 -7.31 -3.60
CA LEU A 40 3.35 -7.11 -2.23
C LEU A 40 4.76 -7.68 -2.08
N TYR A 41 5.69 -6.83 -1.68
CA TYR A 41 7.10 -7.16 -1.47
C TYR A 41 7.44 -7.18 0.02
N ASP A 42 8.45 -7.94 0.38
CA ASP A 42 9.09 -7.81 1.69
C ASP A 42 10.23 -6.80 1.60
N LEU A 43 10.37 -5.95 2.61
CA LEU A 43 11.47 -5.00 2.69
C LEU A 43 12.74 -5.75 3.12
N PRO A 44 13.72 -5.95 2.23
CA PRO A 44 14.94 -6.66 2.60
C PRO A 44 15.85 -5.79 3.45
N ALA A 45 16.66 -6.43 4.28
CA ALA A 45 17.70 -5.74 5.05
C ALA A 45 18.77 -5.13 4.13
N SER A 46 19.00 -5.75 2.99
CA SER A 46 19.92 -5.26 1.98
C SER A 46 19.37 -5.58 0.60
N ALA A 47 19.39 -4.60 -0.28
CA ALA A 47 18.79 -4.69 -1.61
C ALA A 47 19.80 -4.93 -2.74
N GLY A 48 21.09 -4.99 -2.45
CA GLY A 48 22.12 -5.22 -3.45
C GLY A 48 22.23 -4.11 -4.49
N THR A 49 21.94 -4.43 -5.74
CA THR A 49 22.21 -3.56 -6.90
C THR A 49 21.12 -2.53 -7.22
N GLY A 50 20.11 -2.37 -6.39
CA GLY A 50 19.02 -1.43 -6.66
C GLY A 50 17.84 -2.00 -7.43
N GLN A 51 17.86 -3.28 -7.72
CA GLN A 51 16.79 -3.97 -8.44
C GLN A 51 15.95 -4.85 -7.49
N PHE A 52 15.88 -4.51 -6.22
CA PHE A 52 15.23 -5.39 -5.25
C PHE A 52 13.74 -5.61 -5.54
N LEU A 53 13.05 -4.62 -6.09
CA LEU A 53 11.65 -4.77 -6.48
C LEU A 53 11.46 -5.69 -7.69
N GLU A 54 12.45 -5.81 -8.54
CA GLU A 54 12.41 -6.69 -9.71
C GLU A 54 12.90 -8.08 -9.39
N GLN A 55 13.91 -8.20 -8.52
CA GLN A 55 14.58 -9.47 -8.19
C GLN A 55 14.01 -10.14 -6.95
N SER A 56 13.40 -9.38 -6.05
CA SER A 56 12.73 -9.95 -4.89
C SER A 56 11.46 -10.66 -5.32
N GLY A 57 11.23 -11.86 -4.82
CA GLY A 57 9.95 -12.50 -4.95
C GLY A 57 8.84 -11.62 -4.39
N TYR A 58 7.74 -11.54 -5.08
CA TYR A 58 6.55 -10.85 -4.60
C TYR A 58 5.35 -11.75 -4.70
N GLU A 59 4.36 -11.51 -3.85
CA GLU A 59 3.04 -12.13 -3.98
C GLU A 59 2.05 -11.08 -4.51
N THR A 60 1.06 -11.54 -5.25
CA THR A 60 -0.02 -10.69 -5.72
C THR A 60 -1.17 -10.79 -4.75
N VAL A 61 -1.62 -9.66 -4.22
CA VAL A 61 -2.70 -9.60 -3.23
C VAL A 61 -3.88 -8.82 -3.78
N ALA A 62 -5.08 -9.28 -3.47
CA ALA A 62 -6.30 -8.55 -3.76
C ALA A 62 -6.50 -7.46 -2.70
N VAL A 63 -6.75 -6.23 -3.14
CA VAL A 63 -6.92 -5.07 -2.26
C VAL A 63 -8.28 -4.44 -2.48
N GLY A 64 -8.88 -3.96 -1.40
CA GLY A 64 -10.18 -3.30 -1.41
C GLY A 64 -10.08 -1.78 -1.41
N GLU A 65 -11.18 -1.13 -1.04
CA GLU A 65 -11.29 0.33 -0.99
C GLU A 65 -10.49 0.98 0.14
N ASP A 66 -10.07 0.19 1.13
CA ASP A 66 -9.20 0.63 2.22
C ASP A 66 -7.77 0.96 1.77
N VAL A 67 -7.38 0.47 0.59
CA VAL A 67 -6.09 0.77 -0.02
C VAL A 67 -6.24 1.96 -0.95
N PRO A 68 -5.38 3.01 -0.81
CA PRO A 68 -5.48 4.20 -1.64
C PRO A 68 -5.47 3.88 -3.14
N ALA A 69 -6.28 4.60 -3.91
CA ALA A 69 -6.37 4.39 -5.36
C ALA A 69 -5.04 4.67 -6.08
N SER A 70 -4.19 5.53 -5.51
CA SER A 70 -2.87 5.86 -6.03
C SER A 70 -1.81 4.80 -5.75
N ALA A 71 -2.09 3.81 -4.91
CA ALA A 71 -1.12 2.77 -4.59
C ALA A 71 -0.83 1.87 -5.81
N ASP A 72 0.44 1.64 -6.07
CA ASP A 72 0.91 0.78 -7.15
C ASP A 72 1.45 -0.55 -6.64
N PHE A 73 1.95 -0.58 -5.41
CA PHE A 73 2.43 -1.79 -4.76
C PHE A 73 2.42 -1.64 -3.24
N GLY A 74 2.56 -2.76 -2.55
CA GLY A 74 2.71 -2.80 -1.10
C GLY A 74 4.09 -3.29 -0.68
N ILE A 75 4.53 -2.87 0.48
CA ILE A 75 5.75 -3.38 1.11
C ILE A 75 5.45 -3.75 2.56
N ARG A 76 5.82 -4.96 2.94
CA ARG A 76 5.79 -5.40 4.33
C ARG A 76 7.06 -4.92 5.03
N LEU A 77 6.89 -4.09 6.05
CA LEU A 77 8.02 -3.52 6.79
C LEU A 77 8.66 -4.54 7.71
N ALA A 78 9.98 -4.43 7.89
CA ALA A 78 10.73 -5.16 8.90
C ALA A 78 11.36 -4.17 9.88
N GLY A 79 11.21 -4.44 11.17
CA GLY A 79 11.75 -3.61 12.25
C GLY A 79 10.78 -2.54 12.74
N ASP A 80 11.24 -1.77 13.71
CA ASP A 80 10.42 -0.81 14.45
C ASP A 80 10.82 0.65 14.22
N SER A 81 11.63 0.92 13.20
CA SER A 81 12.19 2.26 12.96
C SER A 81 11.11 3.30 12.58
N MET A 82 9.96 2.87 12.12
CA MET A 82 8.86 3.75 11.75
C MET A 82 7.71 3.75 12.76
N GLN A 83 7.90 3.16 13.93
CA GLN A 83 6.95 3.28 15.02
C GLN A 83 6.96 4.71 15.58
N PRO A 84 5.82 5.21 16.07
CA PRO A 84 4.56 4.52 16.30
C PRO A 84 3.62 4.43 15.09
N ARG A 85 3.95 5.09 13.99
CA ARG A 85 3.02 5.17 12.85
C ARG A 85 2.85 3.83 12.12
N PHE A 86 3.96 3.13 11.90
CA PHE A 86 3.97 1.83 11.24
C PHE A 86 4.69 0.81 12.13
N ALA A 87 4.01 -0.29 12.41
CA ALA A 87 4.55 -1.36 13.23
C ALA A 87 5.42 -2.33 12.42
N ASP A 88 6.24 -3.09 13.13
CA ASP A 88 6.98 -4.21 12.52
C ASP A 88 6.01 -5.21 11.87
N GLY A 89 6.30 -5.62 10.66
CA GLY A 89 5.45 -6.53 9.89
C GLY A 89 4.24 -5.89 9.22
N GLN A 90 4.01 -4.60 9.44
CA GLN A 90 2.91 -3.89 8.81
C GLN A 90 3.16 -3.68 7.31
N THR A 91 2.12 -3.83 6.51
CA THR A 91 2.17 -3.49 5.09
C THR A 91 1.86 -2.01 4.89
N VAL A 92 2.72 -1.33 4.15
CA VAL A 92 2.49 0.04 3.67
C VAL A 92 2.26 0.02 2.17
N TRP A 93 1.40 0.94 1.70
CA TRP A 93 1.06 1.07 0.29
C TRP A 93 1.83 2.23 -0.31
N VAL A 94 2.33 2.01 -1.52
CA VAL A 94 3.31 2.90 -2.14
C VAL A 94 2.85 3.28 -3.54
N HIS A 95 2.91 4.57 -3.83
CA HIS A 95 2.75 5.10 -5.18
C HIS A 95 4.12 5.24 -5.83
N ARG A 96 4.29 4.67 -7.02
CA ARG A 96 5.56 4.77 -7.76
C ARG A 96 5.81 6.21 -8.19
N GLN A 97 6.90 6.75 -7.71
CA GLN A 97 7.44 8.04 -8.14
C GLN A 97 8.94 8.05 -7.82
N ASN A 98 9.70 8.81 -8.55
CA ASN A 98 11.15 8.84 -8.42
C ASN A 98 11.67 10.02 -7.62
N THR A 99 10.80 10.87 -7.12
CA THR A 99 11.14 12.03 -6.29
C THR A 99 10.17 12.14 -5.11
N LEU A 100 10.66 12.72 -4.02
CA LEU A 100 9.85 13.02 -2.84
C LEU A 100 10.13 14.45 -2.39
N GLU A 101 9.15 15.03 -1.71
CA GLU A 101 9.25 16.33 -1.08
C GLU A 101 9.63 16.19 0.40
N HIS A 102 10.12 17.27 0.97
CA HIS A 102 10.42 17.34 2.41
C HIS A 102 9.22 16.92 3.26
N GLY A 103 9.46 16.03 4.22
CA GLY A 103 8.45 15.53 5.13
C GLY A 103 7.66 14.32 4.64
N GLN A 104 7.81 13.93 3.40
CA GLN A 104 7.13 12.75 2.87
C GLN A 104 7.87 11.45 3.25
N ILE A 105 7.09 10.41 3.46
CA ILE A 105 7.60 9.07 3.73
C ILE A 105 7.66 8.29 2.42
N GLY A 106 8.77 7.61 2.20
CA GLY A 106 8.97 6.83 0.99
C GLY A 106 9.81 5.59 1.21
N ILE A 107 9.95 4.85 0.12
CA ILE A 107 10.82 3.68 0.05
C ILE A 107 12.06 4.07 -0.76
N PHE A 108 13.21 3.86 -0.17
CA PHE A 108 14.50 4.30 -0.68
C PHE A 108 15.49 3.15 -0.80
N LEU A 109 16.38 3.25 -1.78
CA LEU A 109 17.60 2.47 -1.82
C LEU A 109 18.78 3.41 -1.59
N TYR A 110 19.58 3.12 -0.59
CA TYR A 110 20.78 3.88 -0.26
C TYR A 110 21.86 2.94 0.27
N ASP A 111 23.06 3.05 -0.28
CA ASP A 111 24.21 2.23 0.12
C ASP A 111 23.90 0.71 0.13
N GLY A 112 23.19 0.23 -0.89
CA GLY A 112 22.82 -1.17 -1.05
C GLY A 112 21.71 -1.66 -0.13
N CYS A 113 21.11 -0.79 0.67
CA CYS A 113 20.04 -1.15 1.60
C CYS A 113 18.72 -0.46 1.22
N ALA A 114 17.62 -1.15 1.43
CA ALA A 114 16.29 -0.60 1.26
C ALA A 114 15.76 -0.06 2.59
N TYR A 115 15.17 1.12 2.55
CA TYR A 115 14.64 1.81 3.72
C TYR A 115 13.24 2.34 3.50
N CYS A 116 12.41 2.26 4.53
CA CYS A 116 11.20 3.07 4.66
C CYS A 116 11.52 4.20 5.66
N LYS A 117 11.58 5.42 5.19
CA LYS A 117 11.98 6.59 6.00
C LYS A 117 11.22 7.82 5.56
N ARG A 118 11.26 8.86 6.41
CA ARG A 118 10.82 10.20 6.05
C ARG A 118 11.98 10.98 5.46
N LEU A 119 11.76 11.61 4.32
CA LEU A 119 12.74 12.46 3.69
C LEU A 119 12.75 13.84 4.37
N GLU A 120 13.92 14.27 4.83
CA GLU A 120 14.14 15.64 5.27
C GLU A 120 15.15 16.32 4.38
N GLN A 121 14.79 17.48 3.89
CA GLN A 121 15.67 18.33 3.08
C GLN A 121 15.96 19.61 3.84
N SER A 122 17.23 19.93 3.97
CA SER A 122 17.71 21.15 4.63
C SER A 122 18.77 21.84 3.77
N SER A 123 19.21 23.02 4.20
CA SER A 123 20.33 23.73 3.58
C SER A 123 21.63 22.93 3.60
N GLN A 124 21.73 21.94 4.48
CA GLN A 124 22.90 21.07 4.64
C GLN A 124 22.81 19.77 3.82
N GLY A 125 21.70 19.54 3.10
CA GLY A 125 21.50 18.36 2.27
C GLY A 125 20.28 17.55 2.66
N LEU A 126 20.30 16.27 2.27
CA LEU A 126 19.20 15.33 2.49
C LEU A 126 19.49 14.39 3.66
N ARG A 127 18.46 14.08 4.42
CA ARG A 127 18.48 13.05 5.48
C ARG A 127 17.31 12.12 5.33
N LEU A 128 17.52 10.86 5.67
CA LEU A 128 16.47 9.87 5.82
C LEU A 128 16.23 9.66 7.32
N CYS A 129 15.04 10.03 7.79
CA CYS A 129 14.72 10.03 9.21
C CYS A 129 13.74 8.91 9.54
N SER A 130 14.05 8.19 10.62
CA SER A 130 13.10 7.28 11.24
C SER A 130 12.07 8.06 12.04
N LEU A 131 10.83 7.56 12.14
CA LEU A 131 9.84 8.14 13.04
C LEU A 131 10.11 7.75 14.49
N ASN A 132 10.75 6.61 14.71
CA ASN A 132 11.18 6.18 16.03
C ASN A 132 12.45 6.96 16.44
N PRO A 133 12.41 7.74 17.53
CA PRO A 133 13.55 8.57 17.94
C PRO A 133 14.76 7.77 18.43
N ALA A 134 14.61 6.45 18.66
CA ALA A 134 15.73 5.58 18.99
C ALA A 134 16.73 5.39 17.84
N TYR A 135 16.34 5.73 16.61
CA TYR A 135 17.17 5.59 15.42
C TYR A 135 17.73 6.94 14.99
N ALA A 136 19.03 7.01 14.77
CA ALA A 136 19.69 8.20 14.26
C ALA A 136 19.34 8.43 12.78
N PRO A 137 19.23 9.69 12.32
CA PRO A 137 19.02 9.99 10.91
C PRO A 137 20.19 9.50 10.05
N ILE A 138 19.86 9.05 8.84
CA ILE A 138 20.86 8.71 7.82
C ILE A 138 21.14 9.98 7.02
N VAL A 139 22.33 10.52 7.14
CA VAL A 139 22.74 11.73 6.42
C VAL A 139 23.39 11.32 5.09
N LEU A 140 22.86 11.81 3.98
CA LEU A 140 23.43 11.57 2.67
C LEU A 140 24.67 12.43 2.48
N ARG A 141 25.76 11.79 2.04
CA ARG A 141 27.00 12.50 1.71
C ARG A 141 26.94 13.06 0.30
N PRO A 142 27.62 14.18 0.02
CA PRO A 142 27.71 14.70 -1.35
C PRO A 142 28.27 13.64 -2.31
N GLY A 143 27.62 13.44 -3.44
CA GLY A 143 28.01 12.46 -4.46
C GLY A 143 27.47 11.05 -4.25
N GLU A 144 26.79 10.77 -3.16
CA GLU A 144 26.10 9.49 -2.96
C GLU A 144 24.74 9.50 -3.67
N GLU A 145 24.40 8.37 -4.26
CA GLU A 145 23.12 8.21 -4.96
C GLU A 145 22.04 7.72 -4.02
N LEU A 146 20.90 8.38 -4.08
CA LEU A 146 19.66 7.96 -3.44
C LEU A 146 18.66 7.56 -4.52
N THR A 147 18.20 6.33 -4.50
CA THR A 147 17.12 5.89 -5.37
C THR A 147 15.80 5.92 -4.62
N VAL A 148 14.79 6.57 -5.20
CA VAL A 148 13.44 6.61 -4.67
C VAL A 148 12.58 5.63 -5.46
N PHE A 149 11.95 4.69 -4.76
CA PHE A 149 11.01 3.74 -5.40
C PHE A 149 9.59 4.25 -5.38
N GLY A 150 9.24 5.04 -4.39
CA GLY A 150 7.91 5.61 -4.32
C GLY A 150 7.61 6.28 -3.00
N ARG A 151 6.41 6.86 -2.94
CA ARG A 151 5.88 7.54 -1.76
C ARG A 151 4.89 6.63 -1.04
N VAL A 152 5.01 6.53 0.26
CA VAL A 152 4.02 5.84 1.10
C VAL A 152 2.74 6.66 1.14
N VAL A 153 1.63 6.05 0.72
CA VAL A 153 0.32 6.69 0.64
C VAL A 153 -0.70 6.08 1.63
N GLY A 154 -0.32 5.01 2.29
CA GLY A 154 -1.19 4.39 3.30
C GLY A 154 -0.62 3.22 4.04
#